data_ccd7a28d548fdea3f8dd229927e52ac5
#
_entry.id   ccd7a28d548fdea3f8dd229927e52ac5
#
_cell.length_a   1.000
_cell.length_b   1.000
_cell.length_c   1.000
_cell.angle_alpha   90.00
_cell.angle_beta   90.00
_cell.angle_gamma   90.00
#
_symmetry.space_group_name_H-M   'P 1'
#
loop_
_entity.id
_entity.type
_entity.pdbx_description
1 polymer ?
#
loop_
_entity_poly.entity_id
_entity_poly.type
_entity_poly.pdbx_seq_one_letter_code
_entity_poly.pdbx_strand_id
1 'polypeptide(L)' 'MEVTLEVVGEKTHSFDVTDETYSDLLETVGLSPHEVAVMVDGRPVPEDQPVETDSVRVLRLVRGG' A
#
# COMPACT_ATOMS: atom_id res chain seq x y z
N MET A 1 -4.02 14.63 -3.17
CA MET A 1 -4.60 13.60 -4.03
C MET A 1 -5.17 12.48 -3.18
N GLU A 2 -6.40 12.11 -3.44
CA GLU A 2 -7.01 11.02 -2.70
C GLU A 2 -6.56 9.68 -3.26
N VAL A 3 -6.11 8.81 -2.37
CA VAL A 3 -5.60 7.49 -2.76
C VAL A 3 -6.36 6.43 -1.99
N THR A 4 -6.81 5.40 -2.70
CA THR A 4 -7.46 4.24 -2.11
C THR A 4 -6.46 3.10 -2.05
N LEU A 5 -6.29 2.52 -0.87
CA LEU A 5 -5.40 1.39 -0.66
C LEU A 5 -6.23 0.19 -0.24
N GLU A 6 -6.23 -0.83 -1.06
CA GLU A 6 -6.95 -2.08 -0.76
C GLU A 6 -5.96 -3.13 -0.27
N VAL A 7 -6.19 -3.63 0.95
CA VAL A 7 -5.48 -4.82 1.41
C VAL A 7 -6.33 -6.00 0.96
N VAL A 8 -5.80 -6.76 0.01
CA VAL A 8 -6.57 -7.82 -0.65
C VAL A 8 -7.09 -8.82 0.38
N GLY A 9 -8.40 -9.05 0.33
CA GLY A 9 -9.07 -9.94 1.28
C GLY A 9 -9.37 -9.30 2.62
N GLU A 10 -9.08 -8.02 2.79
CA GLU A 10 -9.28 -7.31 4.04
C GLU A 10 -9.95 -5.97 3.77
N LYS A 11 -9.47 -4.93 4.44
CA LYS A 11 -10.11 -3.61 4.38
C LYS A 11 -9.53 -2.76 3.27
N THR A 12 -10.31 -1.77 2.88
CA THR A 12 -9.88 -0.70 1.99
C THR A 12 -9.76 0.57 2.81
N HIS A 13 -8.67 1.30 2.60
CA HIS A 13 -8.40 2.55 3.29
C HIS A 13 -8.30 3.68 2.27
N SER A 14 -8.65 4.89 2.70
CA SER A 14 -8.52 6.08 1.86
C SER A 14 -7.65 7.10 2.55
N PHE A 15 -6.79 7.76 1.77
CA PHE A 15 -5.84 8.73 2.27
C PHE A 15 -5.82 9.96 1.40
N ASP A 16 -5.49 11.10 2.02
CA ASP A 16 -5.16 12.30 1.28
C ASP A 16 -3.62 12.36 1.24
N VAL A 17 -3.05 12.16 0.06
CA VAL A 17 -1.61 11.99 -0.14
C VAL A 17 -1.04 13.24 -0.81
N THR A 18 0.09 13.73 -0.32
CA THR A 18 0.81 14.83 -0.95
C THR A 18 2.15 14.34 -1.49
N ASP A 19 3.09 13.99 -0.60
CA ASP A 19 4.42 13.54 -1.03
C ASP A 19 4.85 12.25 -0.31
N GLU A 20 3.89 11.53 0.26
CA GLU A 20 4.19 10.29 0.98
C GLU A 20 4.62 9.20 0.03
N THR A 21 5.40 8.25 0.56
CA THR A 21 5.77 7.04 -0.15
C THR A 21 4.78 5.93 0.18
N TYR A 22 4.87 4.82 -0.58
CA TYR A 22 4.03 3.66 -0.26
C TYR A 22 4.33 3.14 1.14
N SER A 23 5.60 3.21 1.56
CA SER A 23 5.98 2.79 2.90
C SER A 23 5.25 3.63 3.97
N ASP A 24 5.10 4.92 3.72
CA ASP A 24 4.39 5.80 4.65
C ASP A 24 2.92 5.36 4.78
N LEU A 25 2.29 4.99 3.67
CA LEU A 25 0.90 4.53 3.71
C LEU A 25 0.79 3.21 4.48
N LEU A 26 1.75 2.31 4.25
CA LEU A 26 1.73 1.02 4.96
C LEU A 26 1.86 1.22 6.46
N GLU A 27 2.74 2.11 6.90
CA GLU A 27 2.88 2.41 8.32
C GLU A 27 1.59 2.95 8.91
N THR A 28 0.92 3.80 8.16
CA THR A 28 -0.33 4.41 8.63
C THR A 28 -1.39 3.36 8.91
N VAL A 29 -1.43 2.28 8.12
CA VAL A 29 -2.41 1.21 8.32
C VAL A 29 -1.86 0.07 9.16
N GLY A 30 -0.65 0.21 9.70
CA GLY A 30 -0.09 -0.79 10.62
C GLY A 30 0.51 -2.00 9.93
N LEU A 31 0.91 -1.88 8.68
CA LEU A 31 1.51 -2.97 7.93
C LEU A 31 3.01 -2.74 7.79
N SER A 32 3.77 -3.84 7.87
CA SER A 32 5.20 -3.80 7.66
C SER A 32 5.50 -3.96 6.17
N PRO A 33 6.34 -3.09 5.58
CA PRO A 33 6.71 -3.25 4.17
C PRO A 33 7.36 -4.60 3.86
N HIS A 34 7.94 -5.24 4.86
CA HIS A 34 8.60 -6.53 4.67
C HIS A 34 7.63 -7.69 4.55
N GLU A 35 6.37 -7.49 4.90
CA GLU A 35 5.38 -8.54 4.95
C GLU A 35 4.34 -8.45 3.83
N VAL A 36 4.48 -7.47 2.95
CA VAL A 36 3.48 -7.24 1.93
C VAL A 36 4.16 -6.91 0.60
N ALA A 37 3.40 -7.07 -0.47
CA ALA A 37 3.79 -6.58 -1.79
C ALA A 37 2.83 -5.48 -2.18
N VAL A 38 3.39 -4.34 -2.62
CA VAL A 38 2.59 -3.21 -3.08
C VAL A 38 2.45 -3.33 -4.59
N MET A 39 1.22 -3.29 -5.06
CA MET A 39 0.91 -3.46 -6.48
C MET A 39 0.19 -2.23 -7.00
N VAL A 40 0.59 -1.78 -8.18
CA VAL A 40 -0.08 -0.69 -8.88
C VAL A 40 -0.31 -1.17 -10.31
N ASP A 41 -1.56 -1.18 -10.73
CA ASP A 41 -1.97 -1.65 -12.07
C ASP A 41 -1.44 -3.06 -12.36
N GLY A 42 -1.45 -3.91 -11.33
CA GLY A 42 -1.01 -5.29 -11.48
C GLY A 42 0.50 -5.48 -11.48
N ARG A 43 1.27 -4.45 -11.16
CA ARG A 43 2.73 -4.52 -11.13
C ARG A 43 3.25 -4.21 -9.75
N PRO A 44 4.28 -4.95 -9.28
CA PRO A 44 4.90 -4.61 -8.01
C PRO A 44 5.67 -3.28 -8.13
N VAL A 45 5.60 -2.48 -7.08
CA VAL A 45 6.34 -1.22 -7.03
C VAL A 45 7.16 -1.19 -5.75
N PRO A 46 8.33 -0.51 -5.78
CA PRO A 46 9.12 -0.35 -4.57
C PRO A 46 8.39 0.48 -3.52
N GLU A 47 8.54 0.10 -2.27
CA GLU A 47 7.83 0.75 -1.17
C GLU A 47 8.34 2.15 -0.88
N ASP A 48 9.57 2.44 -1.30
CA ASP A 48 10.17 3.75 -1.04
C ASP A 48 9.89 4.78 -2.13
N GLN A 49 9.09 4.41 -3.12
CA GLN A 49 8.73 5.36 -4.18
C GLN A 49 7.56 6.25 -3.75
N PRO A 50 7.52 7.48 -4.24
CA PRO A 50 6.37 8.35 -3.98
C PRO A 50 5.09 7.77 -4.57
N VAL A 51 3.98 8.00 -3.89
CA VAL A 51 2.69 7.54 -4.38
C VAL A 51 2.24 8.47 -5.51
N GLU A 52 2.06 7.89 -6.70
CA GLU A 52 1.65 8.65 -7.88
C GLU A 52 0.38 8.10 -8.51
N THR A 53 -0.28 7.17 -7.85
CA THR A 53 -1.52 6.57 -8.34
C THR A 53 -2.64 6.83 -7.33
N ASP A 54 -3.86 6.79 -7.80
CA ASP A 54 -5.01 6.95 -6.92
C ASP A 54 -5.54 5.62 -6.40
N SER A 55 -4.95 4.51 -6.82
CA SER A 55 -5.42 3.18 -6.42
C SER A 55 -4.22 2.26 -6.20
N VAL A 56 -4.10 1.74 -4.99
CA VAL A 56 -2.99 0.88 -4.59
C VAL A 56 -3.56 -0.42 -4.04
N ARG A 57 -2.93 -1.53 -4.40
CA ARG A 57 -3.33 -2.83 -3.89
C ARG A 57 -2.18 -3.45 -3.11
N VAL A 58 -2.48 -4.01 -1.97
CA VAL A 58 -1.46 -4.60 -1.08
C VAL A 58 -1.79 -6.07 -0.86
N LEU A 59 -0.80 -6.93 -1.11
CA LEU A 59 -0.91 -8.36 -0.88
C LEU A 59 -0.06 -8.74 0.33
N ARG A 60 -0.64 -9.50 1.26
CA ARG A 60 0.14 -10.01 2.37
C ARG A 60 0.94 -11.23 1.91
N LEU A 61 2.23 -11.17 2.14
CA LEU A 61 3.15 -12.25 1.76
C LEU A 61 3.38 -13.21 2.91
N VAL A 62 3.31 -12.72 4.14
CA VAL A 62 3.57 -13.51 5.33
C VAL A 62 2.24 -13.84 5.99
N ARG A 63 2.01 -15.12 6.23
CA ARG A 63 0.84 -15.55 6.96
C ARG A 63 1.23 -15.86 8.38
N GLY A 64 0.39 -15.42 9.32
CA GLY A 64 0.60 -15.69 10.71
C GLY A 64 0.45 -17.18 11.00
N GLY A 65 1.36 -17.72 11.68
CA GLY A 65 1.32 -19.12 12.10
C GLY A 65 1.97 -20.07 11.17
#